data_4ae92ba88751b1d2a776f1819cdc8973
#
_entry.id   4ae92ba88751b1d2a776f1819cdc8973
#
_cell.length_a   1.000
_cell.length_b   1.000
_cell.length_c   1.000
_cell.angle_alpha   90.00
_cell.angle_beta   90.00
_cell.angle_gamma   90.00
#
_symmetry.space_group_name_H-M   'P 1'
#
loop_
_entity.id
_entity.type
_entity.pdbx_description
1 polymer ?
#
loop_
_entity_poly.entity_id
_entity_poly.type
_entity_poly.pdbx_seq_one_letter_code
_entity_poly.pdbx_strand_id
1 'polypeptide(L)'
;MTKSITLTVAEEKLAELVWREAPIASPELVLLAEKEMGWKKSTTYTVLKKLCDTGLFKNERAHISVVLTLDQLSTHQSRRYVEDAFGGSLPRFVTSFFGGKKLSPEQAAELKRLIEEHEIGGYDE
;
A
#
# COMPACT_ATOMS: atom_id res chain seq x y z
N MET A 1 -0.85 -3.00 18.89
CA MET A 1 -0.85 -4.05 17.87
C MET A 1 -1.25 -3.50 16.52
N THR A 2 -0.46 -3.75 15.52
CA THR A 2 -0.72 -3.22 14.19
C THR A 2 -1.72 -4.10 13.46
N LYS A 3 -2.76 -3.49 12.95
CA LYS A 3 -3.78 -4.22 12.23
C LYS A 3 -3.31 -4.46 10.80
N SER A 4 -3.50 -5.68 10.33
CA SER A 4 -3.17 -5.99 8.94
C SER A 4 -4.20 -5.33 8.02
N ILE A 5 -3.74 -4.63 7.01
CA ILE A 5 -4.62 -3.98 6.05
C ILE A 5 -4.57 -4.76 4.75
N THR A 6 -5.70 -5.39 4.43
CA THR A 6 -5.85 -6.15 3.19
C THR A 6 -7.06 -5.58 2.47
N LEU A 7 -6.86 -5.20 1.22
CA LEU A 7 -7.92 -4.58 0.44
C LEU A 7 -8.51 -5.56 -0.57
N THR A 8 -9.83 -5.49 -0.74
CA THR A 8 -10.49 -6.21 -1.82
C THR A 8 -10.16 -5.51 -3.14
N VAL A 9 -10.50 -6.15 -4.26
CA VAL A 9 -10.27 -5.55 -5.57
C VAL A 9 -11.01 -4.22 -5.70
N ALA A 10 -12.26 -4.18 -5.23
CA ALA A 10 -13.04 -2.95 -5.28
C ALA A 10 -12.41 -1.86 -4.42
N GLU A 11 -11.96 -2.23 -3.23
CA GLU A 11 -11.31 -1.28 -2.33
C GLU A 11 -10.02 -0.75 -2.94
N GLU A 12 -9.23 -1.61 -3.59
CA GLU A 12 -8.01 -1.18 -4.27
C GLU A 12 -8.30 -0.17 -5.36
N LYS A 13 -9.33 -0.43 -6.15
CA LYS A 13 -9.68 0.46 -7.25
C LYS A 13 -10.04 1.85 -6.76
N LEU A 14 -10.87 1.93 -5.72
CA LEU A 14 -11.25 3.24 -5.20
C LEU A 14 -10.08 3.89 -4.48
N ALA A 15 -9.27 3.10 -3.76
CA ALA A 15 -8.11 3.65 -3.07
C ALA A 15 -7.13 4.28 -4.06
N GLU A 16 -6.89 3.63 -5.21
CA GLU A 16 -6.01 4.18 -6.24
C GLU A 16 -6.52 5.52 -6.73
N LEU A 17 -7.84 5.61 -6.93
CA LEU A 17 -8.44 6.85 -7.39
C LEU A 17 -8.26 7.96 -6.34
N VAL A 18 -8.47 7.64 -5.07
CA VAL A 18 -8.30 8.63 -4.01
C VAL A 18 -6.85 9.06 -3.88
N TRP A 19 -5.90 8.13 -3.91
CA TRP A 19 -4.49 8.49 -3.83
C TRP A 19 -4.08 9.41 -4.98
N ARG A 20 -4.66 9.19 -6.15
CA ARG A 20 -4.34 10.00 -7.32
C ARG A 20 -4.93 11.41 -7.23
N GLU A 21 -6.15 11.52 -6.69
CA GLU A 21 -6.90 12.77 -6.78
C GLU A 21 -6.99 13.57 -5.49
N ALA A 22 -6.67 12.97 -4.35
CA ALA A 22 -6.83 13.65 -3.06
C ALA A 22 -5.87 14.84 -2.94
N PRO A 23 -6.29 15.88 -2.21
CA PRO A 23 -7.58 16.02 -1.54
C PRO A 23 -8.71 16.26 -2.53
N ILE A 24 -9.87 15.65 -2.26
CA ILE A 24 -10.98 15.71 -3.18
C ILE A 24 -12.29 15.68 -2.39
N ALA A 25 -13.29 16.42 -2.88
CA ALA A 25 -14.61 16.38 -2.26
C ALA A 25 -15.28 15.06 -2.60
N SER A 26 -16.04 14.50 -1.66
CA SER A 26 -16.67 13.21 -1.89
C SER A 26 -17.64 13.21 -3.08
N PRO A 27 -18.41 14.29 -3.35
CA PRO A 27 -19.23 14.29 -4.56
C PRO A 27 -18.42 14.21 -5.84
N GLU A 28 -17.23 14.81 -5.87
CA GLU A 28 -16.36 14.72 -7.03
C GLU A 28 -15.83 13.30 -7.20
N LEU A 29 -15.49 12.65 -6.09
CA LEU A 29 -15.04 11.27 -6.14
C LEU A 29 -16.12 10.37 -6.70
N VAL A 30 -17.39 10.61 -6.31
CA VAL A 30 -18.52 9.85 -6.84
C VAL A 30 -18.60 9.97 -8.36
N LEU A 31 -18.43 11.20 -8.87
CA LEU A 31 -18.47 11.43 -10.31
C LEU A 31 -17.34 10.72 -11.04
N LEU A 32 -16.14 10.76 -10.46
CA LEU A 32 -15.00 10.07 -11.06
C LEU A 32 -15.17 8.56 -11.04
N ALA A 33 -15.68 8.02 -9.94
CA ALA A 33 -15.91 6.58 -9.83
C ALA A 33 -16.94 6.12 -10.84
N GLU A 34 -17.97 6.92 -11.06
CA GLU A 34 -18.96 6.61 -12.07
C GLU A 34 -18.35 6.64 -13.47
N LYS A 35 -17.57 7.68 -13.74
CA LYS A 35 -16.97 7.86 -15.06
C LYS A 35 -15.94 6.79 -15.38
N GLU A 36 -15.08 6.46 -14.43
CA GLU A 36 -13.97 5.55 -14.70
C GLU A 36 -14.30 4.10 -14.46
N MET A 37 -15.21 3.79 -13.54
CA MET A 37 -15.47 2.42 -13.15
C MET A 37 -16.95 2.03 -13.29
N GLY A 38 -17.82 2.97 -13.64
CA GLY A 38 -19.23 2.69 -13.76
C GLY A 38 -19.92 2.42 -12.43
N TRP A 39 -19.36 2.91 -11.34
CA TRP A 39 -19.88 2.64 -10.01
C TRP A 39 -21.06 3.55 -9.67
N LYS A 40 -22.05 2.98 -9.01
CA LYS A 40 -23.16 3.77 -8.48
C LYS A 40 -22.68 4.57 -7.27
N LYS A 41 -23.37 5.67 -7.00
CA LYS A 41 -23.06 6.53 -5.87
C LYS A 41 -23.04 5.76 -4.56
N SER A 42 -24.04 4.90 -4.33
CA SER A 42 -24.10 4.13 -3.08
C SER A 42 -22.91 3.19 -2.93
N THR A 43 -22.49 2.56 -4.02
CA THR A 43 -21.34 1.68 -4.00
C THR A 43 -20.08 2.45 -3.61
N THR A 44 -19.90 3.62 -4.22
CA THR A 44 -18.74 4.45 -3.94
C THR A 44 -18.68 4.84 -2.47
N TYR A 45 -19.80 5.29 -1.90
CA TYR A 45 -19.81 5.68 -0.50
C TYR A 45 -19.59 4.50 0.44
N THR A 46 -20.14 3.32 0.10
CA THR A 46 -19.93 2.14 0.93
C THR A 46 -18.46 1.74 0.97
N VAL A 47 -17.81 1.73 -0.18
CA VAL A 47 -16.39 1.36 -0.25
C VAL A 47 -15.52 2.43 0.40
N LEU A 48 -15.86 3.70 0.17
CA LEU A 48 -15.12 4.81 0.78
C LEU A 48 -15.15 4.72 2.30
N LYS A 49 -16.32 4.41 2.87
CA LYS A 49 -16.44 4.28 4.32
C LYS A 49 -15.51 3.19 4.85
N LYS A 50 -15.45 2.06 4.15
CA LYS A 50 -14.55 0.98 4.57
C LYS A 50 -13.09 1.41 4.52
N LEU A 51 -12.71 2.14 3.47
CA LEU A 51 -11.34 2.63 3.36
C LEU A 51 -11.00 3.61 4.48
N CYS A 52 -11.96 4.45 4.86
CA CYS A 52 -11.74 5.36 5.98
C CYS A 52 -11.66 4.60 7.30
N ASP A 53 -12.50 3.56 7.47
CA ASP A 53 -12.47 2.75 8.68
C ASP A 53 -11.15 2.01 8.84
N THR A 54 -10.49 1.65 7.74
CA THR A 54 -9.18 1.00 7.81
C THR A 54 -8.05 1.96 8.12
N GLY A 55 -8.32 3.27 8.07
CA GLY A 55 -7.31 4.26 8.39
C GLY A 55 -6.52 4.79 7.20
N LEU A 56 -6.89 4.41 5.98
CA LEU A 56 -6.17 4.89 4.80
C LEU A 56 -6.49 6.33 4.49
N PHE A 57 -7.75 6.71 4.64
CA PHE A 57 -8.22 8.03 4.28
C PHE A 57 -9.09 8.60 5.38
N LYS A 58 -9.33 9.89 5.28
CA LYS A 58 -10.15 10.62 6.23
C LYS A 58 -11.17 11.41 5.44
N ASN A 59 -12.44 11.31 5.86
CA ASN A 59 -13.51 12.06 5.20
C ASN A 59 -14.14 12.98 6.23
N GLU A 60 -13.83 14.27 6.13
CA GLU A 60 -14.35 15.27 7.04
C GLU A 60 -15.12 16.30 6.25
N ARG A 61 -16.40 16.45 6.55
CA ARG A 61 -17.26 17.44 5.90
C ARG A 61 -17.19 17.29 4.39
N ALA A 62 -17.28 16.02 3.92
CA ALA A 62 -17.23 15.67 2.52
C ALA A 62 -15.89 16.02 1.85
N HIS A 63 -14.83 16.22 2.63
CA HIS A 63 -13.47 16.41 2.14
C HIS A 63 -12.64 15.19 2.46
N ILE A 64 -12.10 14.56 1.43
CA ILE A 64 -11.32 13.33 1.59
C ILE A 64 -9.85 13.67 1.50
N SER A 65 -9.09 13.22 2.48
CA SER A 65 -7.65 13.41 2.52
C SER A 65 -6.95 12.09 2.83
N VAL A 66 -5.66 12.04 2.50
CA VAL A 66 -4.85 10.84 2.68
C VAL A 66 -4.28 10.82 4.09
N VAL A 67 -4.49 9.71 4.80
CA VAL A 67 -3.86 9.47 6.09
C VAL A 67 -2.64 8.58 5.90
N LEU A 68 -2.79 7.53 5.10
CA LEU A 68 -1.72 6.59 4.81
C LEU A 68 -1.49 6.56 3.31
N THR A 69 -0.27 6.88 2.88
CA THR A 69 0.05 6.87 1.46
C THR A 69 0.18 5.43 0.94
N LEU A 70 0.18 5.30 -0.39
CA LEU A 70 0.38 3.98 -0.99
C LEU A 70 1.72 3.38 -0.57
N ASP A 71 2.78 4.21 -0.54
CA ASP A 71 4.09 3.73 -0.13
C ASP A 71 4.08 3.26 1.32
N GLN A 72 3.42 4.01 2.19
CA GLN A 72 3.32 3.61 3.59
C GLN A 72 2.53 2.32 3.74
N LEU A 73 1.46 2.16 2.97
CA LEU A 73 0.69 0.91 2.99
C LEU A 73 1.55 -0.26 2.52
N SER A 74 2.30 -0.07 1.42
CA SER A 74 3.19 -1.11 0.90
C SER A 74 4.23 -1.51 1.94
N THR A 75 4.77 -0.54 2.68
CA THR A 75 5.71 -0.83 3.75
C THR A 75 5.07 -1.71 4.82
N HIS A 76 3.86 -1.35 5.25
CA HIS A 76 3.15 -2.15 6.26
C HIS A 76 2.89 -3.56 5.75
N GLN A 77 2.42 -3.69 4.53
CA GLN A 77 2.07 -4.99 3.96
C GLN A 77 3.28 -5.89 3.80
N SER A 78 4.39 -5.35 3.29
CA SER A 78 5.57 -6.17 3.08
C SER A 78 6.18 -6.63 4.40
N ARG A 79 6.24 -5.75 5.39
CA ARG A 79 6.74 -6.12 6.72
C ARG A 79 5.85 -7.15 7.37
N ARG A 80 4.54 -6.97 7.27
CA ARG A 80 3.61 -7.92 7.87
C ARG A 80 3.71 -9.29 7.22
N TYR A 81 3.87 -9.30 5.91
CA TYR A 81 4.00 -10.55 5.18
C TYR A 81 5.25 -11.33 5.63
N VAL A 82 6.39 -10.65 5.73
CA VAL A 82 7.63 -11.30 6.16
C VAL A 82 7.48 -11.79 7.60
N GLU A 83 6.83 -11.00 8.45
CA GLU A 83 6.59 -11.41 9.83
C GLU A 83 5.75 -12.67 9.90
N ASP A 84 4.62 -12.67 9.18
CA ASP A 84 3.65 -13.77 9.28
C ASP A 84 4.13 -15.04 8.58
N ALA A 85 4.71 -14.90 7.40
CA ALA A 85 5.06 -16.06 6.59
C ALA A 85 6.47 -16.57 6.84
N PHE A 86 7.37 -15.71 7.30
CA PHE A 86 8.78 -16.06 7.45
C PHE A 86 9.34 -15.74 8.83
N GLY A 87 8.47 -15.56 9.81
CA GLY A 87 8.91 -15.31 11.17
C GLY A 87 9.78 -14.08 11.34
N GLY A 88 9.60 -13.10 10.45
CA GLY A 88 10.38 -11.87 10.49
C GLY A 88 11.74 -11.98 9.84
N SER A 89 12.07 -13.12 9.25
CA SER A 89 13.40 -13.33 8.67
C SER A 89 13.44 -12.90 7.21
N LEU A 90 14.03 -11.74 6.96
CA LEU A 90 14.20 -11.26 5.60
C LEU A 90 15.07 -12.20 4.75
N PRO A 91 16.18 -12.77 5.27
CA PRO A 91 16.93 -13.73 4.46
C PRO A 91 16.11 -14.95 4.05
N ARG A 92 15.23 -15.45 4.93
CA ARG A 92 14.37 -16.57 4.58
C ARG A 92 13.38 -16.18 3.49
N PHE A 93 12.84 -14.99 3.58
CA PHE A 93 11.93 -14.48 2.54
C PHE A 93 12.65 -14.40 1.20
N VAL A 94 13.84 -13.81 1.19
CA VAL A 94 14.60 -13.62 -0.05
C VAL A 94 14.97 -14.97 -0.67
N THR A 95 15.39 -15.93 0.15
CA THR A 95 15.71 -17.27 -0.33
C THR A 95 14.50 -17.92 -0.99
N SER A 96 13.34 -17.81 -0.33
CA SER A 96 12.10 -18.34 -0.87
C SER A 96 11.70 -17.64 -2.16
N PHE A 97 11.88 -16.33 -2.18
CA PHE A 97 11.52 -15.54 -3.36
C PHE A 97 12.33 -15.97 -4.58
N PHE A 98 13.63 -16.23 -4.39
CA PHE A 98 14.46 -16.67 -5.51
C PHE A 98 13.94 -17.99 -6.09
N GLY A 99 13.64 -18.97 -5.25
CA GLY A 99 12.99 -20.20 -5.73
C GLY A 99 13.72 -20.87 -6.88
N GLY A 100 15.02 -20.77 -6.93
CA GLY A 100 15.81 -21.33 -8.02
C GLY A 100 16.01 -20.41 -9.20
N LYS A 101 15.34 -19.25 -9.21
CA LYS A 101 15.57 -18.25 -10.25
C LYS A 101 16.83 -17.46 -9.93
N LYS A 102 17.49 -17.00 -10.97
CA LYS A 102 18.67 -16.18 -10.82
C LYS A 102 18.37 -14.74 -11.21
N LEU A 103 19.07 -13.83 -10.57
CA LEU A 103 18.91 -12.40 -10.86
C LEU A 103 19.81 -12.00 -12.00
N SER A 104 19.37 -11.01 -12.78
CA SER A 104 20.24 -10.39 -13.75
C SER A 104 21.35 -9.64 -13.02
N PRO A 105 22.49 -9.39 -13.69
CA PRO A 105 23.54 -8.61 -13.04
C PRO A 105 23.05 -7.22 -12.59
N GLU A 106 22.16 -6.61 -13.37
CA GLU A 106 21.62 -5.30 -13.02
C GLU A 106 20.78 -5.37 -11.76
N GLN A 107 19.91 -6.36 -11.65
CA GLN A 107 19.08 -6.51 -10.45
C GLN A 107 19.93 -6.83 -9.23
N ALA A 108 20.93 -7.68 -9.40
CA ALA A 108 21.82 -8.04 -8.30
C ALA A 108 22.57 -6.81 -7.78
N ALA A 109 23.09 -5.99 -8.69
CA ALA A 109 23.80 -4.77 -8.31
C ALA A 109 22.88 -3.80 -7.59
N GLU A 110 21.67 -3.65 -8.10
CA GLU A 110 20.69 -2.75 -7.48
C GLU A 110 20.35 -3.20 -6.06
N LEU A 111 20.11 -4.50 -5.88
CA LEU A 111 19.79 -5.04 -4.55
C LEU A 111 20.95 -4.88 -3.59
N LYS A 112 22.18 -5.13 -4.05
CA LYS A 112 23.34 -4.95 -3.18
C LYS A 112 23.46 -3.52 -2.72
N ARG A 113 23.20 -2.56 -3.62
CA ARG A 113 23.27 -1.15 -3.28
C ARG A 113 22.19 -0.80 -2.25
N LEU A 114 20.97 -1.30 -2.44
CA LEU A 114 19.88 -1.04 -1.50
C LEU A 114 20.18 -1.62 -0.12
N ILE A 115 20.74 -2.81 -0.09
CA ILE A 115 21.09 -3.44 1.20
C ILE A 115 22.12 -2.60 1.93
N GLU A 116 23.15 -2.17 1.22
CA GLU A 116 24.22 -1.37 1.84
C GLU A 116 23.70 -0.04 2.36
N GLU A 117 22.79 0.59 1.60
CA GLU A 117 22.22 1.86 2.00
C GLU A 117 21.35 1.77 3.24
N HIS A 118 20.80 0.58 3.51
CA HIS A 118 19.89 0.40 4.64
C HIS A 118 20.50 -0.39 5.79
N GLU A 119 21.79 -0.68 5.69
CA GLU A 119 22.49 -1.42 6.74
C GLU A 119 22.77 -0.50 7.93
N ILE A 120 22.56 -1.02 9.14
CA ILE A 120 22.90 -0.28 10.33
C ILE A 120 24.41 -0.35 10.48
N GLY A 121 25.08 0.79 10.29
CA GLY A 121 26.52 0.84 10.38
C GLY A 121 26.98 1.02 11.80
N GLY A 122 28.15 0.45 12.09
CA GLY A 122 28.70 0.56 13.42
C GLY A 122 29.20 1.95 13.74
N TYR A 123 29.39 2.77 12.74
CA TYR A 123 29.85 4.14 12.97
C TYR A 123 28.81 5.17 12.62
N ASP A 124 27.59 4.72 12.46
CA ASP A 124 26.51 5.65 12.25
C ASP A 124 26.12 6.19 13.52
N GLU A 125 25.94 7.17 13.63
CA GLU A 125 25.42 7.58 14.83
C GLU A 125 25.22 8.80 14.93
#